data_aa2f819637705f0e6562f339e01357c5
#
_entry.id   aa2f819637705f0e6562f339e01357c5
#
_cell.length_a   1.000
_cell.length_b   1.000
_cell.length_c   1.000
_cell.angle_alpha   90.00
_cell.angle_beta   90.00
_cell.angle_gamma   90.00
#
_symmetry.space_group_name_H-M   'P 1'
#
loop_
_entity.id
_entity.type
_entity.pdbx_description
1 polymer ?
#
loop_
_entity_poly.entity_id
_entity_poly.type
_entity_poly.pdbx_seq_one_letter_code
_entity_poly.pdbx_strand_id
1 'polypeptide(L)'
;MVRLDYLALSAALGYDGWAIPWYHGLISLAQCIPFSSRYEYVEREPYGLKNTETRAMIKRMLKSQHVSEVGAETLALDLILQGRKLIAQVMSEPERIHSPILFMHAVDDESVHVRNPERIYCQVSSKEKEFIYLGDSYHMITIDRERREVIRRSARFFAGIGERSGALKAVA
;
A
#
# COMPACT_ATOMS: atom_id res chain seq x y z
N MET A 1 -3.19 28.26 -4.52
CA MET A 1 -2.55 27.10 -3.84
C MET A 1 -3.25 25.85 -4.31
N VAL A 2 -2.51 24.89 -4.90
CA VAL A 2 -3.10 23.61 -5.31
C VAL A 2 -3.43 22.83 -4.06
N ARG A 3 -4.69 22.45 -3.87
CA ARG A 3 -5.09 21.55 -2.79
C ARG A 3 -4.74 20.12 -3.22
N LEU A 4 -3.98 19.42 -2.41
CA LEU A 4 -3.67 18.01 -2.58
C LEU A 4 -4.56 17.20 -1.64
N ASP A 5 -5.21 16.19 -2.19
CA ASP A 5 -6.02 15.23 -1.44
C ASP A 5 -5.35 13.86 -1.58
N TYR A 6 -5.31 13.08 -0.51
CA TYR A 6 -4.58 11.82 -0.49
C TYR A 6 -5.50 10.61 -0.41
N LEU A 7 -5.10 9.56 -1.10
CA LEU A 7 -5.69 8.24 -1.01
C LEU A 7 -4.56 7.24 -0.69
N ALA A 8 -4.65 6.60 0.46
CA ALA A 8 -3.71 5.58 0.88
C ALA A 8 -4.37 4.21 0.79
N LEU A 9 -4.08 3.47 -0.29
CA LEU A 9 -4.59 2.13 -0.54
C LEU A 9 -3.52 1.10 -0.18
N SER A 10 -3.80 0.22 0.77
CA SER A 10 -2.86 -0.79 1.27
C SER A 10 -1.44 -0.23 1.42
N ALA A 11 -1.34 0.90 2.11
CA ALA A 11 -0.13 1.68 2.16
C ALA A 11 1.05 0.82 2.63
N ALA A 12 2.06 0.66 1.78
CA ALA A 12 3.27 -0.13 2.05
C ALA A 12 4.19 0.61 3.05
N LEU A 13 3.71 0.72 4.29
CA LEU A 13 4.39 1.42 5.40
C LEU A 13 5.19 0.45 6.29
N GLY A 14 5.45 -0.75 5.82
CA GLY A 14 6.20 -1.80 6.49
C GLY A 14 6.36 -3.02 5.60
N TYR A 15 7.08 -4.01 6.10
CA TYR A 15 7.18 -5.37 5.55
C TYR A 15 7.12 -6.31 6.74
N ASP A 16 5.95 -6.40 7.37
CA ASP A 16 5.71 -7.14 8.62
C ASP A 16 4.36 -7.86 8.63
N GLY A 17 3.75 -8.06 7.46
CA GLY A 17 2.59 -8.90 7.27
C GLY A 17 2.91 -10.37 7.54
N TRP A 18 1.88 -11.20 7.67
CA TRP A 18 2.03 -12.60 8.08
C TRP A 18 2.77 -13.49 7.06
N ALA A 19 2.83 -13.10 5.78
CA ALA A 19 3.60 -13.84 4.75
C ALA A 19 5.06 -13.41 4.67
N ILE A 20 5.45 -12.31 5.32
CA ILE A 20 6.83 -11.81 5.30
C ILE A 20 7.69 -12.67 6.23
N PRO A 21 8.77 -13.30 5.73
CA PRO A 21 9.64 -14.11 6.56
C PRO A 21 10.32 -13.29 7.66
N TRP A 22 10.45 -13.86 8.85
CA TRP A 22 11.08 -13.20 10.01
C TRP A 22 12.48 -12.65 9.72
N TYR A 23 13.26 -13.32 8.86
CA TYR A 23 14.62 -12.89 8.48
C TYR A 23 14.63 -11.68 7.55
N HIS A 24 13.46 -11.25 7.04
CA HIS A 24 13.35 -10.05 6.21
C HIS A 24 13.84 -8.79 6.96
N GLY A 25 13.77 -8.79 8.30
CA GLY A 25 14.38 -7.75 9.13
C GLY A 25 15.89 -7.61 8.94
N LEU A 26 16.57 -8.71 8.60
CA LEU A 26 18.03 -8.76 8.40
C LEU A 26 18.47 -8.31 7.00
N ILE A 27 17.55 -8.03 6.09
CA ILE A 27 17.85 -7.70 4.69
C ILE A 27 18.76 -6.47 4.56
N SER A 28 18.71 -5.55 5.53
CA SER A 28 19.60 -4.38 5.56
C SER A 28 21.07 -4.75 5.76
N LEU A 29 21.36 -5.90 6.39
CA LEU A 29 22.72 -6.40 6.57
C LEU A 29 23.28 -6.99 5.26
N ALA A 30 22.41 -7.36 4.33
CA ALA A 30 22.84 -7.88 3.03
C ALA A 30 23.66 -6.84 2.23
N GLN A 31 23.49 -5.54 2.50
CA GLN A 31 24.33 -4.50 1.89
C GLN A 31 25.83 -4.66 2.20
N CYS A 32 26.18 -5.34 3.30
CA CYS A 32 27.56 -5.60 3.68
C CYS A 32 28.15 -6.84 2.99
N ILE A 33 27.33 -7.59 2.23
CA ILE A 33 27.75 -8.82 1.56
C ILE A 33 28.12 -8.50 0.10
N PRO A 34 29.35 -8.80 -0.35
CA PRO A 34 29.72 -8.65 -1.75
C PRO A 34 28.76 -9.39 -2.68
N PHE A 35 28.38 -8.76 -3.79
CA PHE A 35 27.45 -9.28 -4.81
C PHE A 35 25.99 -9.47 -4.36
N SER A 36 25.59 -9.00 -3.20
CA SER A 36 24.19 -9.05 -2.72
C SER A 36 23.21 -8.32 -3.65
N SER A 37 23.66 -7.31 -4.40
CA SER A 37 22.87 -6.61 -5.43
C SER A 37 22.36 -7.52 -6.54
N ARG A 38 22.91 -8.71 -6.72
CA ARG A 38 22.44 -9.73 -7.68
C ARG A 38 21.31 -10.59 -7.13
N TYR A 39 20.99 -10.44 -5.84
CA TYR A 39 19.90 -11.19 -5.24
C TYR A 39 18.55 -10.64 -5.71
N GLU A 40 17.69 -11.52 -6.15
CA GLU A 40 16.31 -11.22 -6.51
C GLU A 40 15.35 -11.95 -5.56
N TYR A 41 14.42 -11.21 -5.00
CA TYR A 41 13.32 -11.79 -4.25
C TYR A 41 12.27 -12.28 -5.24
N VAL A 42 11.89 -13.53 -5.11
CA VAL A 42 10.85 -14.14 -5.94
C VAL A 42 9.50 -13.97 -5.27
N GLU A 43 8.56 -13.36 -5.98
CA GLU A 43 7.18 -13.22 -5.52
C GLU A 43 6.51 -14.57 -5.31
N ARG A 44 5.75 -14.71 -4.23
CA ARG A 44 5.13 -15.96 -3.82
C ARG A 44 3.64 -15.78 -3.56
N GLU A 45 2.90 -16.89 -3.65
CA GLU A 45 1.52 -16.88 -3.21
C GLU A 45 1.40 -16.41 -1.75
N PRO A 46 0.38 -15.62 -1.44
CA PRO A 46 -0.87 -15.40 -2.20
C PRO A 46 -0.87 -14.22 -3.18
N TYR A 47 0.26 -13.58 -3.51
CA TYR A 47 0.38 -12.45 -4.43
C TYR A 47 -0.51 -11.25 -4.05
N GLY A 48 -0.74 -11.02 -2.81
CA GLY A 48 -1.63 -9.95 -2.33
C GLY A 48 -3.12 -10.21 -2.54
N LEU A 49 -3.55 -11.42 -2.85
CA LEU A 49 -4.90 -11.72 -3.31
C LEU A 49 -5.58 -12.83 -2.49
N LYS A 50 -6.72 -12.52 -1.90
CA LYS A 50 -7.61 -13.48 -1.23
C LYS A 50 -8.48 -14.22 -2.23
N ASN A 51 -8.81 -13.59 -3.38
CA ASN A 51 -9.56 -14.20 -4.46
C ASN A 51 -8.75 -15.28 -5.19
N THR A 52 -9.18 -16.54 -5.09
CA THR A 52 -8.47 -17.70 -5.65
C THR A 52 -8.42 -17.73 -7.17
N GLU A 53 -9.47 -17.24 -7.85
CA GLU A 53 -9.53 -17.22 -9.32
C GLU A 53 -8.57 -16.18 -9.88
N THR A 54 -8.61 -14.95 -9.32
CA THR A 54 -7.66 -13.87 -9.68
C THR A 54 -6.23 -14.31 -9.39
N ARG A 55 -5.98 -14.94 -8.24
CA ARG A 55 -4.66 -15.49 -7.88
C ARG A 55 -4.17 -16.52 -8.90
N ALA A 56 -5.04 -17.45 -9.34
CA ALA A 56 -4.67 -18.44 -10.35
C ALA A 56 -4.37 -17.81 -11.71
N MET A 57 -5.06 -16.71 -12.06
CA MET A 57 -4.76 -15.94 -13.28
C MET A 57 -3.38 -15.27 -13.17
N ILE A 58 -3.12 -14.56 -12.08
CA ILE A 58 -1.83 -13.90 -11.83
C ILE A 58 -0.67 -14.90 -11.87
N LYS A 59 -0.82 -16.04 -11.19
CA LYS A 59 0.18 -17.12 -11.21
C LYS A 59 0.51 -17.59 -12.63
N ARG A 60 -0.49 -17.71 -13.50
CA ARG A 60 -0.27 -18.09 -14.90
C ARG A 60 0.47 -17.00 -15.66
N MET A 61 0.09 -15.73 -15.46
CA MET A 61 0.74 -14.60 -16.11
C MET A 61 2.21 -14.48 -15.71
N LEU A 62 2.52 -14.54 -14.40
CA LEU A 62 3.90 -14.51 -13.91
C LEU A 62 4.75 -15.62 -14.52
N LYS A 63 4.22 -16.87 -14.61
CA LYS A 63 4.94 -17.99 -15.22
C LYS A 63 5.20 -17.86 -16.73
N SER A 64 4.34 -17.15 -17.46
CA SER A 64 4.42 -17.04 -18.92
C SER A 64 5.07 -15.75 -19.39
N GLN A 65 4.91 -14.66 -18.66
CA GLN A 65 5.31 -13.32 -19.07
C GLN A 65 6.30 -12.66 -18.09
N HIS A 66 6.55 -13.28 -16.92
CA HIS A 66 7.35 -12.74 -15.80
C HIS A 66 6.84 -11.40 -15.24
N VAL A 67 5.66 -10.93 -15.68
CA VAL A 67 4.97 -9.71 -15.24
C VAL A 67 3.47 -9.95 -15.20
N SER A 68 2.78 -9.26 -14.28
CA SER A 68 1.32 -9.27 -14.14
C SER A 68 0.80 -7.93 -13.63
N GLU A 69 -0.51 -7.81 -13.37
CA GLU A 69 -1.13 -6.63 -12.75
C GLU A 69 -0.62 -6.35 -11.33
N VAL A 70 -0.07 -7.34 -10.64
CA VAL A 70 0.51 -7.17 -9.30
C VAL A 70 2.00 -6.82 -9.34
N GLY A 71 2.65 -6.87 -10.51
CA GLY A 71 4.05 -6.55 -10.68
C GLY A 71 4.86 -7.64 -11.38
N ALA A 72 6.18 -7.62 -11.21
CA ALA A 72 7.12 -8.58 -11.77
C ALA A 72 7.21 -9.84 -10.89
N GLU A 73 7.65 -10.95 -11.49
CA GLU A 73 7.90 -12.22 -10.79
C GLU A 73 9.04 -12.10 -9.77
N THR A 74 10.00 -11.23 -10.05
CA THR A 74 11.15 -10.99 -9.18
C THR A 74 11.32 -9.52 -8.85
N LEU A 75 11.84 -9.23 -7.66
CA LEU A 75 12.16 -7.89 -7.20
C LEU A 75 13.63 -7.84 -6.75
N ALA A 76 14.41 -6.97 -7.37
CA ALA A 76 15.80 -6.80 -7.01
C ALA A 76 15.97 -6.29 -5.58
N LEU A 77 16.98 -6.78 -4.86
CA LEU A 77 17.27 -6.39 -3.49
C LEU A 77 17.38 -4.87 -3.34
N ASP A 78 18.01 -4.18 -4.27
CA ASP A 78 18.17 -2.73 -4.23
C ASP A 78 16.84 -1.98 -4.22
N LEU A 79 15.82 -2.48 -4.93
CA LEU A 79 14.47 -1.90 -4.92
C LEU A 79 13.80 -2.06 -3.55
N ILE A 80 13.96 -3.22 -2.92
CA ILE A 80 13.46 -3.47 -1.56
C ILE A 80 14.11 -2.49 -0.57
N LEU A 81 15.43 -2.31 -0.69
CA LEU A 81 16.19 -1.39 0.18
C LEU A 81 15.80 0.08 -0.04
N GLN A 82 15.56 0.50 -1.29
CA GLN A 82 15.04 1.84 -1.59
C GLN A 82 13.62 2.03 -1.04
N GLY A 83 12.75 1.03 -1.19
CA GLY A 83 11.42 1.03 -0.58
C GLY A 83 11.48 1.22 0.93
N ARG A 84 12.37 0.50 1.63
CA ARG A 84 12.56 0.66 3.09
C ARG A 84 13.02 2.07 3.47
N LYS A 85 13.92 2.68 2.70
CA LYS A 85 14.36 4.07 2.93
C LYS A 85 13.18 5.05 2.77
N LEU A 86 12.39 4.88 1.71
CA LEU A 86 11.20 5.70 1.47
C LEU A 86 10.18 5.54 2.61
N ILE A 87 9.92 4.31 3.05
CA ILE A 87 9.03 4.03 4.19
C ILE A 87 9.55 4.75 5.44
N ALA A 88 10.84 4.62 5.76
CA ALA A 88 11.43 5.29 6.92
C ALA A 88 11.27 6.81 6.84
N GLN A 89 11.43 7.42 5.67
CA GLN A 89 11.21 8.84 5.45
C GLN A 89 9.76 9.25 5.67
N VAL A 90 8.79 8.51 5.10
CA VAL A 90 7.37 8.78 5.31
C VAL A 90 6.98 8.65 6.78
N MET A 91 7.52 7.62 7.46
CA MET A 91 7.24 7.36 8.87
C MET A 91 7.90 8.37 9.83
N SER A 92 8.86 9.18 9.37
CA SER A 92 9.56 10.16 10.22
C SER A 92 8.84 11.50 10.37
N GLU A 93 7.95 11.85 9.42
CA GLU A 93 7.31 13.18 9.37
C GLU A 93 5.82 13.13 8.99
N PRO A 94 5.01 12.21 9.51
CA PRO A 94 3.60 12.07 9.13
C PRO A 94 2.77 13.30 9.55
N GLU A 95 3.18 14.02 10.59
CA GLU A 95 2.54 15.26 11.06
C GLU A 95 2.56 16.40 10.04
N ARG A 96 3.42 16.31 9.03
CA ARG A 96 3.45 17.28 7.91
C ARG A 96 2.30 17.09 6.91
N ILE A 97 1.55 15.99 7.01
CA ILE A 97 0.38 15.75 6.16
C ILE A 97 -0.83 16.45 6.76
N HIS A 98 -1.28 17.53 6.09
CA HIS A 98 -2.44 18.35 6.50
C HIS A 98 -3.63 18.22 5.55
N SER A 99 -3.40 17.68 4.35
CA SER A 99 -4.46 17.50 3.33
C SER A 99 -5.47 16.44 3.75
N PRO A 100 -6.73 16.51 3.28
CA PRO A 100 -7.69 15.43 3.45
C PRO A 100 -7.09 14.10 3.02
N ILE A 101 -7.30 13.05 3.81
CA ILE A 101 -6.74 11.73 3.54
C ILE A 101 -7.73 10.61 3.87
N LEU A 102 -7.86 9.67 2.94
CA LEU A 102 -8.59 8.42 3.12
C LEU A 102 -7.58 7.26 3.13
N PHE A 103 -7.60 6.49 4.21
CA PHE A 103 -6.89 5.21 4.29
C PHE A 103 -7.86 4.06 4.04
N MET A 104 -7.46 3.10 3.21
CA MET A 104 -8.13 1.80 3.10
C MET A 104 -7.10 0.70 3.19
N HIS A 105 -7.33 -0.28 4.06
CA HIS A 105 -6.37 -1.35 4.32
C HIS A 105 -7.07 -2.65 4.68
N ALA A 106 -6.53 -3.77 4.18
CA ALA A 106 -7.05 -5.08 4.51
C ALA A 106 -6.62 -5.50 5.93
N VAL A 107 -7.55 -6.04 6.70
CA VAL A 107 -7.25 -6.55 8.06
C VAL A 107 -6.27 -7.72 7.98
N ASP A 108 -6.45 -8.59 6.98
CA ASP A 108 -5.65 -9.79 6.75
C ASP A 108 -4.51 -9.56 5.74
N ASP A 109 -3.99 -8.33 5.63
CA ASP A 109 -2.90 -8.01 4.70
C ASP A 109 -1.65 -8.87 5.00
N GLU A 110 -1.20 -9.63 4.01
CA GLU A 110 -0.08 -10.57 4.15
C GLU A 110 1.29 -9.89 4.05
N SER A 111 1.34 -8.68 3.48
CA SER A 111 2.58 -7.94 3.24
C SER A 111 2.84 -6.88 4.30
N VAL A 112 1.78 -6.17 4.75
CA VAL A 112 1.87 -5.03 5.66
C VAL A 112 0.85 -5.15 6.78
N HIS A 113 1.30 -5.25 8.00
CA HIS A 113 0.40 -5.33 9.15
C HIS A 113 -0.42 -4.04 9.31
N VAL A 114 -1.72 -4.17 9.55
CA VAL A 114 -2.69 -3.06 9.67
C VAL A 114 -2.29 -1.97 10.67
N ARG A 115 -1.54 -2.30 11.71
CA ARG A 115 -1.03 -1.32 12.70
C ARG A 115 -0.15 -0.23 12.08
N ASN A 116 0.50 -0.48 10.91
CA ASN A 116 1.35 0.52 10.27
C ASN A 116 0.52 1.71 9.72
N PRO A 117 -0.49 1.50 8.85
CA PRO A 117 -1.35 2.61 8.42
C PRO A 117 -2.16 3.20 9.59
N GLU A 118 -2.57 2.43 10.61
CA GLU A 118 -3.20 2.96 11.81
C GLU A 118 -2.31 3.95 12.56
N ARG A 119 -1.03 3.62 12.71
CA ARG A 119 -0.04 4.52 13.32
C ARG A 119 0.08 5.83 12.55
N ILE A 120 0.19 5.78 11.22
CA ILE A 120 0.23 6.99 10.39
C ILE A 120 -1.07 7.77 10.50
N TYR A 121 -2.23 7.11 10.45
CA TYR A 121 -3.53 7.75 10.63
C TYR A 121 -3.61 8.56 11.94
N CYS A 122 -3.05 8.03 13.02
CA CYS A 122 -3.01 8.74 14.31
C CYS A 122 -2.07 9.95 14.28
N GLN A 123 -1.01 9.91 13.50
CA GLN A 123 0.06 10.91 13.50
C GLN A 123 -0.15 12.05 12.48
N VAL A 124 -0.89 11.83 11.39
CA VAL A 124 -1.16 12.88 10.40
C VAL A 124 -1.96 14.04 11.01
N SER A 125 -1.60 15.26 10.65
CA SER A 125 -2.27 16.51 11.08
C SER A 125 -3.49 16.87 10.24
N SER A 126 -3.93 15.98 9.36
CA SER A 126 -5.13 16.17 8.53
C SER A 126 -6.38 16.33 9.40
N LYS A 127 -7.15 17.39 9.18
CA LYS A 127 -8.42 17.62 9.85
C LYS A 127 -9.55 16.72 9.32
N GLU A 128 -9.47 16.38 8.05
CA GLU A 128 -10.39 15.49 7.36
C GLU A 128 -9.63 14.18 7.08
N LYS A 129 -9.86 13.18 7.91
CA LYS A 129 -9.24 11.85 7.75
C LYS A 129 -10.22 10.74 8.05
N GLU A 130 -10.21 9.72 7.21
CA GLU A 130 -11.06 8.52 7.34
C GLU A 130 -10.19 7.28 7.23
N PHE A 131 -10.51 6.23 7.98
CA PHE A 131 -9.88 4.92 7.89
C PHE A 131 -10.94 3.84 7.65
N ILE A 132 -10.76 3.03 6.62
CA ILE A 132 -11.66 1.94 6.25
C ILE A 132 -10.90 0.63 6.29
N TYR A 133 -11.40 -0.29 7.11
CA TYR A 133 -10.93 -1.66 7.17
C TYR A 133 -11.66 -2.51 6.13
N LEU A 134 -10.91 -3.36 5.41
CA LEU A 134 -11.43 -4.33 4.46
C LEU A 134 -11.23 -5.73 5.06
N GLY A 135 -12.32 -6.46 5.26
CA GLY A 135 -12.31 -7.76 5.96
C GLY A 135 -12.15 -8.97 5.05
N ASP A 136 -12.37 -8.80 3.74
CA ASP A 136 -12.34 -9.91 2.77
C ASP A 136 -11.37 -9.67 1.60
N SER A 137 -10.27 -8.99 1.86
CA SER A 137 -9.18 -8.75 0.90
C SER A 137 -7.82 -8.98 1.56
N TYR A 138 -6.80 -9.15 0.72
CA TYR A 138 -5.39 -9.07 1.09
C TYR A 138 -4.77 -7.76 0.58
N HIS A 139 -3.45 -7.68 0.43
CA HIS A 139 -2.72 -6.45 0.11
C HIS A 139 -3.21 -5.73 -1.15
N MET A 140 -3.52 -6.45 -2.22
CA MET A 140 -3.92 -5.88 -3.52
C MET A 140 -5.41 -5.54 -3.57
N ILE A 141 -5.89 -4.72 -2.64
CA ILE A 141 -7.31 -4.36 -2.43
C ILE A 141 -8.02 -3.82 -3.68
N THR A 142 -7.28 -3.27 -4.65
CA THR A 142 -7.84 -2.69 -5.89
C THR A 142 -8.30 -3.73 -6.91
N ILE A 143 -7.83 -4.97 -6.80
CA ILE A 143 -8.17 -6.07 -7.71
C ILE A 143 -8.70 -7.31 -6.97
N ASP A 144 -8.73 -7.28 -5.64
CA ASP A 144 -9.25 -8.36 -4.81
C ASP A 144 -10.78 -8.29 -4.65
N ARG A 145 -11.34 -9.04 -3.73
CA ARG A 145 -12.78 -9.25 -3.54
C ARG A 145 -13.56 -7.98 -3.27
N GLU A 146 -12.99 -7.05 -2.48
CA GLU A 146 -13.65 -5.80 -2.11
C GLU A 146 -13.33 -4.62 -3.04
N ARG A 147 -12.77 -4.86 -4.25
CA ARG A 147 -12.42 -3.79 -5.22
C ARG A 147 -13.55 -2.80 -5.49
N ARG A 148 -14.81 -3.28 -5.51
CA ARG A 148 -15.96 -2.40 -5.74
C ARG A 148 -16.18 -1.43 -4.60
N GLU A 149 -15.97 -1.87 -3.36
CA GLU A 149 -16.05 -1.03 -2.17
C GLU A 149 -14.92 0.00 -2.17
N VAL A 150 -13.70 -0.40 -2.52
CA VAL A 150 -12.55 0.51 -2.69
C VAL A 150 -12.87 1.62 -3.68
N ILE A 151 -13.39 1.27 -4.87
CA ILE A 151 -13.78 2.24 -5.90
C ILE A 151 -14.87 3.19 -5.38
N ARG A 152 -15.93 2.63 -4.77
CA ARG A 152 -17.06 3.41 -4.26
C ARG A 152 -16.65 4.41 -3.18
N ARG A 153 -15.83 3.99 -2.23
CA ARG A 153 -15.32 4.84 -1.13
C ARG A 153 -14.39 5.91 -1.65
N SER A 154 -13.47 5.56 -2.55
CA SER A 154 -12.58 6.54 -3.19
C SER A 154 -13.36 7.62 -3.94
N ALA A 155 -14.30 7.22 -4.78
CA ALA A 155 -15.14 8.16 -5.54
C ALA A 155 -15.93 9.10 -4.62
N ARG A 156 -16.55 8.55 -3.56
CA ARG A 156 -17.29 9.34 -2.56
C ARG A 156 -16.39 10.36 -1.83
N PHE A 157 -15.20 9.92 -1.43
CA PHE A 157 -14.23 10.77 -0.75
C PHE A 157 -13.85 11.97 -1.61
N PHE A 158 -13.46 11.75 -2.86
CA PHE A 158 -13.09 12.84 -3.78
C PHE A 158 -14.28 13.74 -4.15
N ALA A 159 -15.48 13.19 -4.38
CA ALA A 159 -16.68 13.99 -4.64
C ALA A 159 -17.00 14.93 -3.46
N GLY A 160 -16.98 14.42 -2.24
CA GLY A 160 -17.25 15.23 -1.05
C GLY A 160 -16.23 16.36 -0.83
N ILE A 161 -14.97 16.18 -1.23
CA ILE A 161 -13.96 17.24 -1.20
C ILE A 161 -14.24 18.28 -2.29
N GLY A 162 -14.62 17.83 -3.49
CA GLY A 162 -14.95 18.72 -4.61
C GLY A 162 -16.12 19.67 -4.28
N GLU A 163 -17.18 19.15 -3.68
CA GLU A 163 -18.34 19.93 -3.24
C GLU A 163 -17.97 21.00 -2.21
N ARG A 164 -17.20 20.64 -1.18
CA ARG A 164 -16.72 21.57 -0.15
C ARG A 164 -15.79 22.64 -0.73
N SER A 165 -14.93 22.28 -1.69
CA SER A 165 -14.06 23.25 -2.39
C SER A 165 -14.85 24.19 -3.29
N GLY A 166 -15.93 23.72 -3.92
CA GLY A 166 -16.85 24.53 -4.72
C GLY A 166 -17.64 25.50 -3.86
N ALA A 167 -18.14 25.06 -2.71
CA ALA A 167 -18.86 25.91 -1.75
C ALA A 167 -17.99 27.05 -1.19
N LEU A 168 -16.73 26.80 -0.91
CA LEU A 168 -15.76 27.81 -0.45
C LEU A 168 -15.45 28.87 -1.53
N LYS A 169 -15.50 28.51 -2.81
CA LYS A 169 -15.32 29.47 -3.92
C LYS A 169 -16.55 30.30 -4.19
N ALA A 170 -17.74 29.83 -3.84
CA ALA A 170 -18.98 30.54 -4.01
C ALA A 170 -19.27 31.59 -2.90
N VAL A 171 -18.54 31.56 -1.80
CA VAL A 171 -18.67 32.44 -0.63
C VAL A 171 -17.54 33.48 -0.56
N ALA A 172 -16.53 33.39 -1.43
CA ALA A 172 -15.42 34.34 -1.55
C ALA A 172 -15.56 35.23 -2.78
#